data_c76c3ef57636c3cc939d2694d935f174
#
_entry.id   c76c3ef57636c3cc939d2694d935f174
#
_cell.length_a   1.000
_cell.length_b   1.000
_cell.length_c   1.000
_cell.angle_alpha   90.00
_cell.angle_beta   90.00
_cell.angle_gamma   90.00
#
_symmetry.space_group_name_H-M   'P 1'
#
loop_
_entity.id
_entity.type
_entity.pdbx_description
1 polymer ?
#
loop_
_entity_poly.entity_id
_entity_poly.type
_entity_poly.pdbx_seq_one_letter_code
_entity_poly.pdbx_strand_id
1 'polypeptide(L)'
;MQVFDINAERMAYIDDVSNGTIHTIYNNEYNLRAALKEADLVIGAVLIPGAKAPKLVSEDMVKTMKQGSAIVDVAIDQGGCIETCDHTTTHDDPTFVKHGVLHYSVANMPGAVPRTSTIALSNATLPYILKLADKGLAALKEDAGFRKGLNTYRGVYTCQAVASALHAEYHDPQEML
;
A
#
# COMPACT_ATOMS: atom_id res chain seq x y z
N MET A 1 -8.24 19.49 1.86
CA MET A 1 -7.92 18.04 1.74
C MET A 1 -7.91 17.43 3.13
N GLN A 2 -8.43 16.21 3.29
CA GLN A 2 -8.39 15.47 4.56
C GLN A 2 -7.47 14.26 4.39
N VAL A 3 -6.66 13.99 5.41
CA VAL A 3 -5.76 12.81 5.45
C VAL A 3 -6.07 12.00 6.70
N PHE A 4 -6.32 10.72 6.52
CA PHE A 4 -6.64 9.78 7.59
C PHE A 4 -5.45 8.88 7.87
N ASP A 5 -5.01 8.83 9.12
CA ASP A 5 -3.96 7.93 9.59
C ASP A 5 -4.25 7.53 11.05
N ILE A 6 -3.58 6.48 11.53
CA ILE A 6 -3.56 6.06 12.93
C ILE A 6 -2.28 6.47 13.66
N ASN A 7 -1.27 6.93 12.92
CA ASN A 7 0.01 7.35 13.46
C ASN A 7 0.00 8.84 13.78
N ALA A 8 -0.11 9.19 15.06
CA ALA A 8 -0.20 10.57 15.54
C ALA A 8 1.06 11.41 15.20
N GLU A 9 2.26 10.81 15.24
CA GLU A 9 3.49 11.52 14.89
C GLU A 9 3.53 11.87 13.41
N ARG A 10 3.08 10.95 12.55
CA ARG A 10 2.97 11.21 11.12
C ARG A 10 1.95 12.28 10.80
N MET A 11 0.82 12.28 11.51
CA MET A 11 -0.22 13.32 11.38
C MET A 11 0.32 14.69 11.80
N ALA A 12 1.00 14.79 12.94
CA ALA A 12 1.63 16.03 13.40
C ALA A 12 2.65 16.55 12.36
N TYR A 13 3.50 15.67 11.82
CA TYR A 13 4.42 16.03 10.75
C TYR A 13 3.70 16.60 9.51
N ILE A 14 2.60 16.00 9.10
CA ILE A 14 1.81 16.48 7.94
C ILE A 14 1.22 17.87 8.23
N ASP A 15 0.69 18.09 9.42
CA ASP A 15 0.16 19.40 9.83
C ASP A 15 1.25 20.48 9.79
N ASP A 16 2.44 20.17 10.33
CA ASP A 16 3.59 21.09 10.36
C ASP A 16 4.05 21.47 8.94
N VAL A 17 4.24 20.49 8.06
CA VAL A 17 4.78 20.77 6.71
C VAL A 17 3.74 21.35 5.75
N SER A 18 2.45 21.16 6.03
CA SER A 18 1.35 21.68 5.19
C SER A 18 0.87 23.08 5.59
N ASN A 19 1.39 23.63 6.68
CA ASN A 19 0.93 24.92 7.24
C ASN A 19 -0.62 25.00 7.40
N GLY A 20 -1.23 23.89 7.84
CA GLY A 20 -2.68 23.82 8.07
C GLY A 20 -3.55 23.74 6.81
N THR A 21 -2.98 23.57 5.63
CA THR A 21 -3.76 23.39 4.39
C THR A 21 -4.32 21.97 4.24
N ILE A 22 -3.80 21.02 5.01
CA ILE A 22 -4.25 19.63 5.10
C ILE A 22 -4.82 19.42 6.49
N HIS A 23 -6.01 18.84 6.57
CA HIS A 23 -6.62 18.46 7.84
C HIS A 23 -6.33 16.99 8.10
N THR A 24 -5.54 16.69 9.14
CA THR A 24 -5.30 15.32 9.57
C THR A 24 -6.40 14.85 10.51
N ILE A 25 -6.90 13.65 10.31
CA ILE A 25 -7.98 13.07 11.08
C ILE A 25 -7.58 11.67 11.52
N TYR A 26 -7.73 11.38 12.82
CA TYR A 26 -7.49 10.03 13.30
C TYR A 26 -8.49 9.06 12.69
N ASN A 27 -7.95 8.01 12.06
CA ASN A 27 -8.76 7.03 11.34
C ASN A 27 -9.54 6.14 12.32
N ASN A 28 -10.84 6.25 12.24
CA ASN A 28 -11.80 5.34 12.83
C ASN A 28 -13.05 5.30 11.94
N GLU A 29 -13.89 4.31 12.14
CA GLU A 29 -15.08 4.09 11.31
C GLU A 29 -16.01 5.30 11.29
N TYR A 30 -16.23 5.95 12.44
CA TYR A 30 -17.12 7.11 12.56
C TYR A 30 -16.63 8.29 11.71
N ASN A 31 -15.35 8.67 11.89
CA ASN A 31 -14.73 9.77 11.15
C ASN A 31 -14.71 9.51 9.65
N LEU A 32 -14.36 8.27 9.27
CA LEU A 32 -14.29 7.86 7.87
C LEU A 32 -15.66 7.91 7.20
N ARG A 33 -16.71 7.40 7.85
CA ARG A 33 -18.09 7.47 7.35
C ARG A 33 -18.57 8.90 7.16
N ALA A 34 -18.24 9.80 8.08
CA ALA A 34 -18.62 11.21 7.98
C ALA A 34 -17.96 11.89 6.77
N ALA A 35 -16.65 11.66 6.59
CA ALA A 35 -15.88 12.27 5.50
C ALA A 35 -16.29 11.72 4.12
N LEU A 36 -16.56 10.43 4.00
CA LEU A 36 -16.92 9.82 2.72
C LEU A 36 -18.21 10.39 2.10
N LYS A 37 -19.16 10.81 2.92
CA LYS A 37 -20.40 11.46 2.44
C LYS A 37 -20.15 12.77 1.71
N GLU A 38 -19.07 13.47 2.08
CA GLU A 38 -18.72 14.77 1.53
C GLU A 38 -17.60 14.69 0.47
N ALA A 39 -16.95 13.54 0.36
CA ALA A 39 -15.81 13.35 -0.54
C ALA A 39 -16.25 13.34 -2.02
N ASP A 40 -15.50 14.05 -2.86
CA ASP A 40 -15.59 13.99 -4.31
C ASP A 40 -14.54 13.03 -4.89
N LEU A 41 -13.40 12.88 -4.19
CA LEU A 41 -12.33 11.95 -4.53
C LEU A 41 -11.79 11.28 -3.26
N VAL A 42 -11.71 9.95 -3.29
CA VAL A 42 -11.10 9.13 -2.24
C VAL A 42 -9.88 8.41 -2.80
N ILE A 43 -8.76 8.50 -2.09
CA ILE A 43 -7.52 7.80 -2.44
C ILE A 43 -7.19 6.82 -1.31
N GLY A 44 -7.25 5.54 -1.59
CA GLY A 44 -6.82 4.47 -0.70
C GLY A 44 -5.35 4.12 -0.93
N ALA A 45 -4.50 4.33 0.08
CA ALA A 45 -3.05 4.15 -0.04
C ALA A 45 -2.44 3.47 1.21
N VAL A 46 -3.14 2.50 1.76
CA VAL A 46 -2.67 1.76 2.94
C VAL A 46 -1.67 0.69 2.52
N LEU A 47 -0.54 0.68 3.20
CA LEU A 47 0.52 -0.30 2.99
C LEU A 47 0.84 -1.02 4.31
N ILE A 48 0.71 -2.35 4.32
CA ILE A 48 1.27 -3.22 5.34
C ILE A 48 2.34 -4.09 4.67
N PRO A 49 3.63 -3.88 4.97
CA PRO A 49 4.70 -4.63 4.33
C PRO A 49 4.51 -6.15 4.46
N GLY A 50 4.48 -6.86 3.32
CA GLY A 50 4.36 -8.32 3.27
C GLY A 50 2.97 -8.89 3.57
N ALA A 51 1.95 -8.06 3.83
CA ALA A 51 0.59 -8.51 4.13
C ALA A 51 -0.44 -7.86 3.19
N LYS A 52 -1.64 -8.44 3.15
CA LYS A 52 -2.77 -7.83 2.45
C LYS A 52 -3.18 -6.54 3.14
N ALA A 53 -3.57 -5.53 2.35
CA ALA A 53 -4.17 -4.32 2.86
C ALA A 53 -5.49 -4.63 3.60
N PRO A 54 -5.74 -4.02 4.77
CA PRO A 54 -7.02 -4.16 5.45
C PRO A 54 -8.12 -3.42 4.66
N LYS A 55 -9.33 -3.94 4.66
CA LYS A 55 -10.48 -3.23 4.09
C LYS A 55 -10.93 -2.13 5.04
N LEU A 56 -10.58 -0.89 4.72
CA LEU A 56 -10.90 0.28 5.53
C LEU A 56 -12.25 0.90 5.14
N VAL A 57 -12.57 0.89 3.84
CA VAL A 57 -13.83 1.42 3.31
C VAL A 57 -14.72 0.25 2.91
N SER A 58 -15.80 0.06 3.62
CA SER A 58 -16.78 -0.98 3.33
C SER A 58 -17.69 -0.58 2.16
N GLU A 59 -18.35 -1.57 1.55
CA GLU A 59 -19.33 -1.31 0.49
C GLU A 59 -20.47 -0.40 0.96
N ASP A 60 -20.92 -0.56 2.21
CA ASP A 60 -21.98 0.30 2.77
C ASP A 60 -21.53 1.76 2.94
N MET A 61 -20.23 1.99 3.19
CA MET A 61 -19.68 3.34 3.19
C MET A 61 -19.67 3.93 1.77
N VAL A 62 -19.27 3.14 0.77
CA VAL A 62 -19.27 3.59 -0.64
C VAL A 62 -20.67 3.97 -1.11
N LYS A 63 -21.70 3.22 -0.72
CA LYS A 63 -23.11 3.55 -1.02
C LYS A 63 -23.55 4.92 -0.50
N THR A 64 -22.85 5.47 0.50
CA THR A 64 -23.18 6.81 1.05
C THR A 64 -22.44 7.95 0.35
N MET A 65 -21.52 7.67 -0.55
CA MET A 65 -20.78 8.67 -1.32
C MET A 65 -21.67 9.37 -2.35
N LYS A 66 -21.24 10.56 -2.76
CA LYS A 66 -21.93 11.31 -3.79
C LYS A 66 -21.91 10.58 -5.12
N GLN A 67 -23.01 10.63 -5.85
CA GLN A 67 -23.07 10.12 -7.22
C GLN A 67 -22.08 10.89 -8.11
N GLY A 68 -21.28 10.18 -8.89
CA GLY A 68 -20.24 10.74 -9.75
C GLY A 68 -18.93 11.07 -9.02
N SER A 69 -18.81 10.79 -7.72
CA SER A 69 -17.53 10.83 -7.02
C SER A 69 -16.61 9.71 -7.49
N ALA A 70 -15.31 9.81 -7.18
CA ALA A 70 -14.31 8.87 -7.63
C ALA A 70 -13.52 8.25 -6.48
N ILE A 71 -13.11 7.00 -6.68
CA ILE A 71 -12.24 6.23 -5.80
C ILE A 71 -11.01 5.78 -6.59
N VAL A 72 -9.82 5.96 -6.01
CA VAL A 72 -8.55 5.41 -6.50
C VAL A 72 -7.98 4.51 -5.41
N ASP A 73 -7.90 3.22 -5.66
CA ASP A 73 -7.29 2.27 -4.72
C ASP A 73 -5.84 1.96 -5.14
N VAL A 74 -4.89 2.71 -4.59
CA VAL A 74 -3.45 2.51 -4.84
C VAL A 74 -2.96 1.20 -4.23
N ALA A 75 -3.65 0.71 -3.20
CA ALA A 75 -3.31 -0.55 -2.53
C ALA A 75 -3.85 -1.80 -3.25
N ILE A 76 -4.42 -1.66 -4.45
CA ILE A 76 -5.08 -2.76 -5.17
C ILE A 76 -4.15 -3.96 -5.40
N ASP A 77 -2.86 -3.72 -5.66
CA ASP A 77 -1.85 -4.78 -5.84
C ASP A 77 -1.66 -5.64 -4.58
N GLN A 78 -2.04 -5.13 -3.42
CA GLN A 78 -1.99 -5.83 -2.13
C GLN A 78 -3.38 -6.25 -1.63
N GLY A 79 -4.33 -6.42 -2.53
CA GLY A 79 -5.69 -6.82 -2.26
C GLY A 79 -6.67 -5.66 -2.05
N GLY A 80 -6.20 -4.41 -2.16
CA GLY A 80 -7.01 -3.20 -2.03
C GLY A 80 -7.50 -2.90 -0.62
N CYS A 81 -7.64 -1.63 -0.27
CA CYS A 81 -8.16 -1.20 1.03
C CYS A 81 -9.63 -0.76 0.97
N ILE A 82 -10.25 -0.82 -0.19
CA ILE A 82 -11.65 -0.49 -0.43
C ILE A 82 -12.39 -1.75 -0.86
N GLU A 83 -13.49 -2.06 -0.20
CA GLU A 83 -14.20 -3.34 -0.40
C GLU A 83 -14.77 -3.45 -1.82
N THR A 84 -15.27 -2.34 -2.37
CA THR A 84 -15.84 -2.29 -3.72
C THR A 84 -14.81 -2.36 -4.84
N CYS A 85 -13.51 -2.16 -4.55
CA CYS A 85 -12.39 -2.46 -5.43
C CYS A 85 -12.06 -3.96 -5.33
N ASP A 86 -12.91 -4.79 -5.92
CA ASP A 86 -12.89 -6.26 -5.82
C ASP A 86 -12.05 -6.93 -6.91
N HIS A 87 -11.63 -6.18 -7.92
CA HIS A 87 -10.77 -6.65 -9.00
C HIS A 87 -9.81 -5.54 -9.48
N THR A 88 -8.73 -5.96 -10.11
CA THR A 88 -7.79 -5.05 -10.78
C THR A 88 -8.30 -4.67 -12.16
N THR A 89 -8.09 -3.43 -12.55
CA THR A 89 -8.31 -2.93 -13.90
C THR A 89 -6.97 -2.79 -14.64
N THR A 90 -7.01 -2.47 -15.93
CA THR A 90 -5.83 -2.29 -16.77
C THR A 90 -5.70 -0.86 -17.25
N HIS A 91 -4.53 -0.50 -17.81
CA HIS A 91 -4.36 0.85 -18.40
C HIS A 91 -5.26 1.08 -19.63
N ASP A 92 -5.67 0.03 -20.33
CA ASP A 92 -6.56 0.13 -21.50
C ASP A 92 -8.03 0.25 -21.10
N ASP A 93 -8.44 -0.36 -19.98
CA ASP A 93 -9.76 -0.25 -19.38
C ASP A 93 -9.63 0.05 -17.88
N PRO A 94 -9.36 1.33 -17.53
CA PRO A 94 -8.85 1.68 -16.20
C PRO A 94 -9.93 1.83 -15.12
N THR A 95 -11.20 1.95 -15.50
CA THR A 95 -12.26 2.34 -14.56
C THR A 95 -13.52 1.51 -14.69
N PHE A 96 -14.26 1.42 -13.61
CA PHE A 96 -15.63 0.88 -13.59
C PHE A 96 -16.50 1.69 -12.64
N VAL A 97 -17.82 1.56 -12.76
CA VAL A 97 -18.77 2.25 -11.88
C VAL A 97 -19.48 1.24 -11.00
N LYS A 98 -19.48 1.47 -9.69
CA LYS A 98 -20.23 0.67 -8.71
C LYS A 98 -20.91 1.63 -7.71
N HIS A 99 -22.20 1.45 -7.48
CA HIS A 99 -23.03 2.33 -6.65
C HIS A 99 -23.03 3.81 -7.09
N GLY A 100 -22.82 4.08 -8.39
CA GLY A 100 -22.73 5.44 -8.92
C GLY A 100 -21.42 6.16 -8.64
N VAL A 101 -20.44 5.47 -8.08
CA VAL A 101 -19.07 5.95 -7.81
C VAL A 101 -18.11 5.35 -8.83
N LEU A 102 -17.26 6.19 -9.42
CA LEU A 102 -16.22 5.76 -10.35
C LEU A 102 -15.06 5.12 -9.57
N HIS A 103 -14.62 3.93 -9.97
CA HIS A 103 -13.50 3.24 -9.36
C HIS A 103 -12.33 3.14 -10.34
N TYR A 104 -11.13 3.47 -9.87
CA TYR A 104 -9.87 3.29 -10.57
C TYR A 104 -8.99 2.33 -9.74
N SER A 105 -8.79 1.13 -10.25
CA SER A 105 -8.10 0.02 -9.56
C SER A 105 -7.03 -0.61 -10.45
N VAL A 106 -6.30 0.23 -11.20
CA VAL A 106 -5.27 -0.25 -12.14
C VAL A 106 -4.10 -0.84 -11.37
N ALA A 107 -3.80 -2.10 -11.64
CA ALA A 107 -2.56 -2.71 -11.19
C ALA A 107 -1.36 -2.01 -11.84
N ASN A 108 -0.28 -1.84 -11.08
CA ASN A 108 0.93 -1.19 -11.57
C ASN A 108 0.67 0.23 -12.14
N MET A 109 0.00 1.09 -11.38
CA MET A 109 -0.22 2.50 -11.76
C MET A 109 1.05 3.21 -12.25
N PRO A 110 2.26 2.95 -11.68
CA PRO A 110 3.52 3.53 -12.19
C PRO A 110 3.82 3.18 -13.65
N GLY A 111 3.23 2.13 -14.19
CA GLY A 111 3.33 1.75 -15.61
C GLY A 111 2.80 2.80 -16.58
N ALA A 112 1.92 3.70 -16.13
CA ALA A 112 1.43 4.83 -16.94
C ALA A 112 2.53 5.90 -17.22
N VAL A 113 3.59 5.92 -16.39
CA VAL A 113 4.75 6.84 -16.53
C VAL A 113 6.07 6.05 -16.48
N PRO A 114 6.29 5.10 -17.43
CA PRO A 114 7.28 4.04 -17.29
C PRO A 114 8.72 4.57 -17.17
N ARG A 115 9.06 5.64 -17.91
CA ARG A 115 10.40 6.21 -17.84
C ARG A 115 10.74 6.73 -16.43
N THR A 116 9.86 7.54 -15.85
CA THR A 116 10.06 8.11 -14.52
C THR A 116 10.08 7.02 -13.45
N SER A 117 9.14 6.10 -13.52
CA SER A 117 9.02 4.99 -12.56
C SER A 117 10.22 4.06 -12.61
N THR A 118 10.70 3.71 -13.78
CA THR A 118 11.88 2.84 -13.94
C THR A 118 13.13 3.50 -13.39
N ILE A 119 13.37 4.78 -13.71
CA ILE A 119 14.53 5.51 -13.19
C ILE A 119 14.46 5.61 -11.66
N ALA A 120 13.31 5.97 -11.10
CA ALA A 120 13.13 6.07 -9.66
C ALA A 120 13.36 4.73 -8.94
N LEU A 121 12.75 3.66 -9.45
CA LEU A 121 12.90 2.32 -8.90
C LEU A 121 14.35 1.81 -8.99
N SER A 122 14.98 1.98 -10.16
CA SER A 122 16.37 1.56 -10.37
C SER A 122 17.33 2.29 -9.43
N ASN A 123 17.18 3.62 -9.27
CA ASN A 123 17.99 4.39 -8.34
C ASN A 123 17.80 3.97 -6.89
N ALA A 124 16.57 3.62 -6.49
CA ALA A 124 16.28 3.16 -5.13
C ALA A 124 16.79 1.74 -4.85
N THR A 125 16.78 0.85 -5.84
CA THR A 125 17.14 -0.57 -5.67
C THR A 125 18.62 -0.87 -5.94
N LEU A 126 19.28 -0.10 -6.82
CA LEU A 126 20.66 -0.34 -7.24
C LEU A 126 21.66 -0.47 -6.07
N PRO A 127 21.63 0.36 -5.01
CA PRO A 127 22.56 0.21 -3.88
C PRO A 127 22.45 -1.17 -3.20
N TYR A 128 21.24 -1.71 -3.09
CA TYR A 128 21.01 -3.05 -2.50
C TYR A 128 21.48 -4.16 -3.44
N ILE A 129 21.25 -4.02 -4.74
CA ILE A 129 21.71 -4.97 -5.76
C ILE A 129 23.25 -5.06 -5.75
N LEU A 130 23.93 -3.91 -5.74
CA LEU A 130 25.40 -3.85 -5.67
C LEU A 130 25.91 -4.47 -4.36
N LYS A 131 25.31 -4.14 -3.23
CA LYS A 131 25.65 -4.71 -1.93
C LYS A 131 25.51 -6.24 -1.91
N LEU A 132 24.45 -6.77 -2.54
CA LEU A 132 24.25 -8.21 -2.66
C LEU A 132 25.24 -8.85 -3.64
N ALA A 133 25.56 -8.20 -4.75
CA ALA A 133 26.55 -8.67 -5.72
C ALA A 133 27.95 -8.76 -5.13
N ASP A 134 28.35 -7.77 -4.33
CA ASP A 134 29.67 -7.71 -3.72
C ASP A 134 29.83 -8.68 -2.54
N LYS A 135 28.82 -8.79 -1.67
CA LYS A 135 28.90 -9.50 -0.39
C LYS A 135 28.10 -10.79 -0.33
N GLY A 136 27.24 -11.05 -1.32
CA GLY A 136 26.34 -12.20 -1.28
C GLY A 136 25.47 -12.21 -0.01
N LEU A 137 25.31 -13.35 0.61
CA LEU A 137 24.51 -13.52 1.85
C LEU A 137 25.08 -12.77 3.07
N ALA A 138 26.38 -12.41 3.06
CA ALA A 138 26.95 -11.60 4.12
C ALA A 138 26.28 -10.22 4.24
N ALA A 139 25.80 -9.65 3.13
CA ALA A 139 25.04 -8.41 3.12
C ALA A 139 23.78 -8.47 4.00
N LEU A 140 23.10 -9.62 4.02
CA LEU A 140 21.91 -9.85 4.83
C LEU A 140 22.23 -10.11 6.30
N LYS A 141 23.40 -10.68 6.60
CA LYS A 141 23.87 -10.84 7.98
C LYS A 141 24.19 -9.51 8.64
N GLU A 142 24.87 -8.62 7.90
CA GLU A 142 25.34 -7.32 8.38
C GLU A 142 24.24 -6.30 8.54
N ASP A 143 23.14 -6.40 7.76
CA ASP A 143 22.10 -5.41 7.68
C ASP A 143 20.73 -6.02 8.01
N ALA A 144 20.25 -5.75 9.22
CA ALA A 144 18.95 -6.25 9.68
C ALA A 144 17.76 -5.71 8.86
N GLY A 145 17.86 -4.50 8.32
CA GLY A 145 16.86 -3.91 7.42
C GLY A 145 16.80 -4.66 6.09
N PHE A 146 17.97 -4.91 5.50
CA PHE A 146 18.08 -5.64 4.23
C PHE A 146 17.67 -7.11 4.39
N ARG A 147 18.00 -7.74 5.52
CA ARG A 147 17.58 -9.12 5.86
C ARG A 147 16.06 -9.30 5.87
N LYS A 148 15.27 -8.27 6.22
CA LYS A 148 13.80 -8.33 6.16
C LYS A 148 13.25 -8.55 4.73
N GLY A 149 14.04 -8.26 3.71
CA GLY A 149 13.71 -8.56 2.31
C GLY A 149 13.86 -10.03 1.92
N LEU A 150 14.45 -10.88 2.76
CA LEU A 150 14.61 -12.29 2.49
C LEU A 150 13.29 -13.03 2.76
N ASN A 151 12.52 -13.30 1.71
CA ASN A 151 11.21 -13.95 1.83
C ASN A 151 11.28 -15.46 1.88
N THR A 152 12.26 -16.05 1.16
CA THR A 152 12.47 -17.49 1.11
C THR A 152 13.97 -17.81 1.10
N TYR A 153 14.37 -18.86 1.79
CA TYR A 153 15.75 -19.34 1.78
C TYR A 153 15.79 -20.87 1.98
N ARG A 154 16.55 -21.57 1.13
CA ARG A 154 16.69 -23.03 1.18
C ARG A 154 15.37 -23.80 1.24
N GLY A 155 14.35 -23.30 0.53
CA GLY A 155 13.05 -23.99 0.42
C GLY A 155 12.06 -23.70 1.54
N VAL A 156 12.38 -22.81 2.49
CA VAL A 156 11.47 -22.40 3.58
C VAL A 156 11.14 -20.91 3.53
N TYR A 157 10.05 -20.51 4.19
CA TYR A 157 9.64 -19.11 4.27
C TYR A 157 10.34 -18.39 5.44
N THR A 158 10.97 -17.27 5.12
CA THR A 158 11.74 -16.45 6.08
C THR A 158 11.14 -15.05 6.29
N CYS A 159 9.94 -14.81 5.76
CA CYS A 159 9.14 -13.63 6.04
C CYS A 159 7.84 -14.06 6.74
N GLN A 160 7.64 -13.63 7.99
CA GLN A 160 6.49 -14.03 8.81
C GLN A 160 5.14 -13.72 8.15
N ALA A 161 5.02 -12.54 7.52
CA ALA A 161 3.77 -12.13 6.89
C ALA A 161 3.44 -13.01 5.66
N VAL A 162 4.45 -13.38 4.88
CA VAL A 162 4.30 -14.29 3.73
C VAL A 162 3.92 -15.70 4.19
N ALA A 163 4.63 -16.24 5.19
CA ALA A 163 4.34 -17.54 5.76
C ALA A 163 2.90 -17.61 6.29
N SER A 164 2.47 -16.60 7.05
CA SER A 164 1.11 -16.50 7.58
C SER A 164 0.05 -16.44 6.47
N ALA A 165 0.28 -15.66 5.42
CA ALA A 165 -0.65 -15.53 4.29
C ALA A 165 -0.81 -16.82 3.49
N LEU A 166 0.21 -17.69 3.48
CA LEU A 166 0.24 -18.98 2.79
C LEU A 166 -0.07 -20.16 3.71
N HIS A 167 -0.38 -19.91 4.99
CA HIS A 167 -0.59 -20.95 6.02
C HIS A 167 0.59 -21.92 6.11
N ALA A 168 1.82 -21.39 5.95
CA ALA A 168 3.07 -22.15 5.97
C ALA A 168 3.88 -21.85 7.24
N GLU A 169 4.85 -22.73 7.55
CA GLU A 169 5.76 -22.54 8.66
C GLU A 169 6.75 -21.39 8.38
N TYR A 170 6.97 -20.58 9.39
CA TYR A 170 7.97 -19.49 9.37
C TYR A 170 9.27 -19.93 10.01
N HIS A 171 10.39 -19.55 9.41
CA HIS A 171 11.75 -19.76 9.94
C HIS A 171 12.47 -18.42 10.04
N ASP A 172 13.08 -18.14 11.20
CA ASP A 172 13.82 -16.89 11.39
C ASP A 172 15.05 -16.83 10.46
N PRO A 173 15.14 -15.84 9.56
CA PRO A 173 16.28 -15.70 8.68
C PRO A 173 17.60 -15.47 9.40
N GLN A 174 17.58 -14.99 10.66
CA GLN A 174 18.78 -14.80 11.45
C GLN A 174 19.43 -16.11 11.87
N GLU A 175 18.61 -17.14 12.11
CA GLU A 175 19.09 -18.48 12.49
C GLU A 175 19.57 -19.28 11.29
N MET A 176 19.11 -18.90 10.09
CA MET A 176 19.39 -19.65 8.86
C MET A 176 20.58 -19.11 8.05
N LEU A 177 20.95 -17.86 8.23
CA LEU A 177 22.05 -17.20 7.53
C LEU A 177 23.39 -17.41 8.28
#